data_5ceede406ba3eb83f361f3a6ffc02084
#
_entry.id   5ceede406ba3eb83f361f3a6ffc02084
#
_cell.length_a   1.000
_cell.length_b   1.000
_cell.length_c   1.000
_cell.angle_alpha   90.00
_cell.angle_beta   90.00
_cell.angle_gamma   90.00
#
_symmetry.space_group_name_H-M   'P 1'
#
loop_
_entity.id
_entity.type
_entity.pdbx_description
1 polymer ?
#
loop_
_entity_poly.entity_id
_entity_poly.type
_entity_poly.pdbx_seq_one_letter_code
_entity_poly.pdbx_strand_id
1 'polypeptide(L)'
;MGNRMMREGSVDCIHPGGMHRMAFVEWGDPYNPCVVVCVHGLTRCGRDFDDLARVLAADYRVVCPDVAGRGRSEWLPDPVLYSLPQYGADMLALIAMLAPTELHWVGTSMGGLIGMGIAAQAPGSSVFPISRLVLNDVGPVITAASLKRIGQYLGNAPRFDSYEQIEGYVRAVSTGFGVLTDAQWQHLTTHVIRRAEDGKFEFLYDPEIAVSYVQALIASGGMDIDFWPLYDMIACPTLLLRGETSDLLTRETAEDMTRRGPRAQLVEIPGVGHAPVLMAADQIEIIRNFLLA
;
A
#
# COMPACT_ATOMS: atom_id res chain seq x y z
N MET A 1 -24.95 18.01 0.81
CA MET A 1 -24.04 17.04 0.17
C MET A 1 -22.66 17.69 0.19
N GLY A 2 -21.81 17.33 1.16
CA GLY A 2 -20.47 17.89 1.28
C GLY A 2 -19.63 17.57 0.05
N ASN A 3 -18.85 18.54 -0.37
CA ASN A 3 -18.00 18.47 -1.54
C ASN A 3 -16.93 17.35 -1.34
N ARG A 4 -17.13 16.19 -1.96
CA ARG A 4 -16.21 15.04 -1.92
C ARG A 4 -15.03 15.24 -2.89
N MET A 5 -14.54 16.47 -3.02
CA MET A 5 -13.40 16.77 -3.89
C MET A 5 -12.11 16.25 -3.26
N MET A 6 -11.30 15.63 -4.09
CA MET A 6 -9.92 15.29 -3.78
C MET A 6 -9.10 16.58 -3.61
N ARG A 7 -8.23 16.58 -2.61
CA ARG A 7 -7.20 17.61 -2.39
C ARG A 7 -5.83 16.98 -2.41
N GLU A 8 -4.85 17.75 -2.77
CA GLU A 8 -3.45 17.37 -2.75
C GLU A 8 -2.77 18.01 -1.55
N GLY A 9 -1.85 17.26 -0.95
CA GLY A 9 -1.04 17.72 0.16
C GLY A 9 0.34 17.07 0.18
N SER A 10 1.16 17.50 1.12
CA SER A 10 2.48 16.88 1.37
C SER A 10 2.88 17.06 2.82
N VAL A 11 3.81 16.22 3.26
CA VAL A 11 4.47 16.30 4.56
C VAL A 11 5.98 16.16 4.36
N ASP A 12 6.74 16.92 5.14
CA ASP A 12 8.19 16.78 5.19
C ASP A 12 8.56 15.63 6.14
N CYS A 13 9.32 14.68 5.62
CA CYS A 13 9.80 13.49 6.31
C CYS A 13 11.31 13.56 6.49
N ILE A 14 11.82 12.94 7.57
CA ILE A 14 13.24 12.93 7.91
C ILE A 14 13.84 11.58 7.55
N HIS A 15 15.02 11.60 6.96
CA HIS A 15 15.88 10.43 6.75
C HIS A 15 17.32 10.72 7.24
N PRO A 16 18.19 9.72 7.42
CA PRO A 16 19.53 9.93 7.97
C PRO A 16 20.39 10.96 7.24
N GLY A 17 20.14 11.23 5.98
CA GLY A 17 20.87 12.21 5.16
C GLY A 17 20.19 13.57 5.01
N GLY A 18 19.02 13.81 5.64
CA GLY A 18 18.29 15.07 5.51
C GLY A 18 16.77 14.94 5.55
N MET A 19 16.10 15.61 4.64
CA MET A 19 14.65 15.62 4.53
C MET A 19 14.21 15.29 3.11
N HIS A 20 13.00 14.75 2.99
CA HIS A 20 12.31 14.56 1.72
C HIS A 20 10.83 14.83 1.90
N ARG A 21 10.17 15.22 0.81
CA ARG A 21 8.74 15.51 0.78
C ARG A 21 7.96 14.28 0.35
N MET A 22 7.04 13.83 1.19
CA MET A 22 6.05 12.82 0.86
C MET A 22 4.72 13.46 0.45
N ALA A 23 4.26 13.22 -0.76
CA ALA A 23 2.99 13.71 -1.27
C ALA A 23 1.84 12.78 -0.88
N PHE A 24 0.63 13.31 -0.79
CA PHE A 24 -0.59 12.54 -0.61
C PHE A 24 -1.77 13.19 -1.33
N VAL A 25 -2.82 12.42 -1.53
CA VAL A 25 -4.16 12.92 -1.83
C VAL A 25 -5.07 12.66 -0.63
N GLU A 26 -6.02 13.56 -0.40
CA GLU A 26 -7.03 13.38 0.63
C GLU A 26 -8.45 13.61 0.11
N TRP A 27 -9.39 12.90 0.71
CA TRP A 27 -10.81 12.94 0.40
C TRP A 27 -11.63 13.16 1.68
N GLY A 28 -12.80 13.74 1.54
CA GLY A 28 -13.70 13.99 2.67
C GLY A 28 -13.46 15.34 3.33
N ASP A 29 -14.00 15.51 4.54
CA ASP A 29 -13.84 16.72 5.33
C ASP A 29 -12.41 16.77 5.92
N PRO A 30 -11.60 17.81 5.61
CA PRO A 30 -10.24 17.94 6.15
C PRO A 30 -10.19 18.10 7.67
N TYR A 31 -11.30 18.45 8.29
CA TYR A 31 -11.41 18.63 9.74
C TYR A 31 -12.01 17.39 10.44
N ASN A 32 -12.37 16.33 9.71
CA ASN A 32 -12.84 15.12 10.33
C ASN A 32 -11.70 14.46 11.13
N PRO A 33 -11.85 14.30 12.47
CA PRO A 33 -10.81 13.73 13.30
C PRO A 33 -10.66 12.21 13.15
N CYS A 34 -11.64 11.54 12.50
CA CYS A 34 -11.58 10.12 12.18
C CYS A 34 -10.91 9.95 10.82
N VAL A 35 -9.67 9.45 10.82
CA VAL A 35 -8.81 9.36 9.63
C VAL A 35 -8.63 7.92 9.19
N VAL A 36 -8.74 7.67 7.88
CA VAL A 36 -8.32 6.42 7.24
C VAL A 36 -7.09 6.71 6.40
N VAL A 37 -5.96 6.06 6.69
CA VAL A 37 -4.75 6.11 5.87
C VAL A 37 -4.73 4.88 4.95
N CYS A 38 -4.68 5.10 3.63
CA CYS A 38 -4.65 4.05 2.61
C CYS A 38 -3.27 4.01 1.95
N VAL A 39 -2.51 2.93 2.14
CA VAL A 39 -1.12 2.81 1.69
C VAL A 39 -0.96 1.72 0.64
N HIS A 40 -0.39 2.10 -0.48
CA HIS A 40 -0.28 1.31 -1.71
C HIS A 40 0.83 0.24 -1.69
N GLY A 41 0.81 -0.63 -2.70
CA GLY A 41 1.83 -1.66 -2.94
C GLY A 41 3.15 -1.10 -3.49
N LEU A 42 4.14 -1.97 -3.66
CA LEU A 42 5.56 -1.66 -3.87
C LEU A 42 5.85 -0.63 -4.97
N THR A 43 5.23 -0.73 -6.14
CA THR A 43 5.49 0.11 -7.33
C THR A 43 4.27 0.97 -7.72
N ARG A 44 3.28 1.08 -6.83
CA ARG A 44 2.03 1.77 -7.05
C ARG A 44 2.04 3.17 -6.42
N CYS A 45 0.89 3.82 -6.34
CA CYS A 45 0.74 5.14 -5.74
C CYS A 45 -0.61 5.28 -5.01
N GLY A 46 -0.80 6.35 -4.26
CA GLY A 46 -2.00 6.61 -3.48
C GLY A 46 -3.29 6.69 -4.31
N ARG A 47 -3.18 6.98 -5.62
CA ARG A 47 -4.33 7.07 -6.51
C ARG A 47 -5.00 5.72 -6.83
N ASP A 48 -4.39 4.59 -6.44
CA ASP A 48 -5.03 3.27 -6.51
C ASP A 48 -6.28 3.18 -5.63
N PHE A 49 -6.38 4.02 -4.61
CA PHE A 49 -7.48 4.02 -3.65
C PHE A 49 -8.60 5.02 -3.97
N ASP A 50 -8.59 5.70 -5.13
CA ASP A 50 -9.54 6.77 -5.44
C ASP A 50 -11.02 6.34 -5.32
N ASP A 51 -11.36 5.12 -5.78
CA ASP A 51 -12.74 4.62 -5.71
C ASP A 51 -13.14 4.28 -4.27
N LEU A 52 -12.27 3.60 -3.52
CA LEU A 52 -12.46 3.33 -2.10
C LEU A 52 -12.56 4.64 -1.30
N ALA A 53 -11.62 5.56 -1.50
CA ALA A 53 -11.55 6.82 -0.78
C ALA A 53 -12.79 7.69 -1.02
N ARG A 54 -13.30 7.72 -2.26
CA ARG A 54 -14.54 8.45 -2.60
C ARG A 54 -15.74 7.95 -1.82
N VAL A 55 -15.83 6.64 -1.56
CA VAL A 55 -16.92 6.05 -0.79
C VAL A 55 -16.72 6.32 0.71
N LEU A 56 -15.52 6.06 1.24
CA LEU A 56 -15.20 6.26 2.65
C LEU A 56 -15.24 7.73 3.08
N ALA A 57 -15.06 8.68 2.15
CA ALA A 57 -15.11 10.12 2.41
C ALA A 57 -16.48 10.63 2.90
N ALA A 58 -17.50 9.78 2.93
CA ALA A 58 -18.79 10.09 3.55
C ALA A 58 -18.69 10.13 5.09
N ASP A 59 -17.82 9.28 5.65
CA ASP A 59 -17.74 9.00 7.07
C ASP A 59 -16.37 9.43 7.66
N TYR A 60 -15.33 9.49 6.83
CA TYR A 60 -13.92 9.68 7.23
C TYR A 60 -13.21 10.78 6.45
N ARG A 61 -12.12 11.28 7.00
CA ARG A 61 -11.04 11.92 6.25
C ARG A 61 -10.10 10.82 5.74
N VAL A 62 -10.08 10.59 4.42
CA VAL A 62 -9.28 9.52 3.82
C VAL A 62 -8.01 10.11 3.21
N VAL A 63 -6.85 9.60 3.61
CA VAL A 63 -5.54 10.11 3.17
C VAL A 63 -4.78 8.97 2.50
N CYS A 64 -4.36 9.18 1.26
CA CYS A 64 -3.66 8.20 0.43
C CYS A 64 -2.28 8.77 0.05
N PRO A 65 -1.22 8.47 0.83
CA PRO A 65 0.13 8.91 0.53
C PRO A 65 0.72 8.17 -0.68
N ASP A 66 1.61 8.87 -1.38
CA ASP A 66 2.60 8.25 -2.26
C ASP A 66 3.84 7.97 -1.40
N VAL A 67 4.17 6.71 -1.15
CA VAL A 67 5.37 6.34 -0.38
C VAL A 67 6.62 6.87 -1.08
N ALA A 68 7.64 7.31 -0.32
CA ALA A 68 8.89 7.86 -0.85
C ALA A 68 9.43 7.06 -2.06
N GLY A 69 9.80 7.77 -3.12
CA GLY A 69 10.25 7.16 -4.38
C GLY A 69 9.14 6.72 -5.32
N ARG A 70 7.85 7.01 -5.02
CA ARG A 70 6.70 6.66 -5.88
C ARG A 70 5.81 7.88 -6.10
N GLY A 71 5.05 7.85 -7.18
CA GLY A 71 4.08 8.88 -7.50
C GLY A 71 4.68 10.28 -7.50
N ARG A 72 4.15 11.18 -6.68
CA ARG A 72 4.58 12.58 -6.58
C ARG A 72 5.50 12.86 -5.39
N SER A 73 5.84 11.82 -4.62
CA SER A 73 6.82 11.92 -3.54
C SER A 73 8.25 12.01 -4.07
N GLU A 74 9.11 12.67 -3.33
CA GLU A 74 10.52 12.76 -3.69
C GLU A 74 11.21 11.40 -3.62
N TRP A 75 12.24 11.26 -4.43
CA TRP A 75 13.13 10.12 -4.42
C TRP A 75 14.17 10.29 -3.32
N LEU A 76 14.56 9.18 -2.69
CA LEU A 76 15.56 9.22 -1.64
C LEU A 76 16.98 9.27 -2.24
N PRO A 77 17.89 10.05 -1.63
CA PRO A 77 19.24 10.23 -2.18
C PRO A 77 20.12 8.98 -2.04
N ASP A 78 19.76 8.06 -1.15
CA ASP A 78 20.44 6.79 -0.95
C ASP A 78 19.44 5.64 -1.09
N PRO A 79 19.63 4.76 -2.08
CA PRO A 79 18.73 3.63 -2.32
C PRO A 79 18.54 2.68 -1.13
N VAL A 80 19.49 2.61 -0.21
CA VAL A 80 19.42 1.78 1.00
C VAL A 80 18.29 2.25 1.94
N LEU A 81 17.89 3.51 1.83
CA LEU A 81 16.81 4.08 2.63
C LEU A 81 15.40 3.61 2.20
N TYR A 82 15.24 3.02 1.02
CA TYR A 82 13.97 2.43 0.59
C TYR A 82 13.64 1.17 1.40
N SER A 83 13.29 1.34 2.66
CA SER A 83 13.11 0.27 3.64
C SER A 83 11.84 0.43 4.46
N LEU A 84 11.30 -0.69 4.98
CA LEU A 84 10.12 -0.65 5.85
C LEU A 84 10.29 0.27 7.07
N PRO A 85 11.44 0.32 7.75
CA PRO A 85 11.66 1.28 8.85
C PRO A 85 11.54 2.74 8.41
N GLN A 86 12.13 3.13 7.26
CA GLN A 86 12.02 4.50 6.75
C GLN A 86 10.57 4.82 6.35
N TYR A 87 9.90 3.92 5.63
CA TYR A 87 8.50 4.10 5.26
C TYR A 87 7.60 4.22 6.50
N GLY A 88 7.88 3.45 7.55
CA GLY A 88 7.19 3.56 8.84
C GLY A 88 7.39 4.94 9.48
N ALA A 89 8.62 5.45 9.48
CA ALA A 89 8.94 6.78 10.00
C ALA A 89 8.21 7.89 9.21
N ASP A 90 8.16 7.79 7.88
CA ASP A 90 7.44 8.72 7.01
C ASP A 90 5.93 8.72 7.31
N MET A 91 5.35 7.54 7.49
CA MET A 91 3.94 7.42 7.86
C MET A 91 3.65 8.01 9.26
N LEU A 92 4.55 7.83 10.23
CA LEU A 92 4.41 8.45 11.54
C LEU A 92 4.47 9.98 11.46
N ALA A 93 5.31 10.55 10.60
CA ALA A 93 5.34 11.99 10.34
C ALA A 93 4.00 12.47 9.73
N LEU A 94 3.44 11.73 8.76
CA LEU A 94 2.12 12.01 8.20
C LEU A 94 1.03 11.96 9.27
N ILE A 95 0.98 10.90 10.07
CA ILE A 95 -0.03 10.72 11.13
C ILE A 95 0.09 11.85 12.17
N ALA A 96 1.31 12.24 12.57
CA ALA A 96 1.54 13.33 13.50
C ALA A 96 1.02 14.68 12.94
N MET A 97 1.23 14.96 11.65
CA MET A 97 0.68 16.15 10.98
C MET A 97 -0.85 16.13 10.92
N LEU A 98 -1.45 14.96 10.66
CA LEU A 98 -2.91 14.81 10.59
C LEU A 98 -3.59 14.91 11.94
N ALA A 99 -2.87 14.55 13.03
CA ALA A 99 -3.31 14.55 14.42
C ALA A 99 -4.71 13.92 14.63
N PRO A 100 -4.95 12.68 14.17
CA PRO A 100 -6.26 12.04 14.25
C PRO A 100 -6.64 11.75 15.71
N THR A 101 -7.95 11.82 16.05
CA THR A 101 -8.45 11.24 17.31
C THR A 101 -8.76 9.75 17.16
N GLU A 102 -9.05 9.32 15.96
CA GLU A 102 -9.24 7.92 15.59
C GLU A 102 -8.54 7.63 14.25
N LEU A 103 -7.69 6.60 14.23
CA LEU A 103 -6.89 6.23 13.08
C LEU A 103 -7.25 4.82 12.60
N HIS A 104 -7.64 4.71 11.34
CA HIS A 104 -7.78 3.43 10.65
C HIS A 104 -6.72 3.30 9.55
N TRP A 105 -6.41 2.07 9.19
CA TRP A 105 -5.39 1.78 8.18
C TRP A 105 -5.91 0.77 7.16
N VAL A 106 -5.69 1.06 5.89
CA VAL A 106 -5.89 0.13 4.77
C VAL A 106 -4.57 0.01 4.02
N GLY A 107 -3.94 -1.15 4.06
CA GLY A 107 -2.64 -1.36 3.42
C GLY A 107 -2.66 -2.48 2.40
N THR A 108 -2.28 -2.20 1.15
CA THR A 108 -2.10 -3.21 0.11
C THR A 108 -0.65 -3.66 0.07
N SER A 109 -0.39 -4.98 0.17
CA SER A 109 0.94 -5.54 0.00
C SER A 109 1.97 -4.83 0.91
N MET A 110 2.97 -4.13 0.37
CA MET A 110 3.93 -3.31 1.13
C MET A 110 3.23 -2.36 2.13
N GLY A 111 2.13 -1.71 1.72
CA GLY A 111 1.36 -0.83 2.61
C GLY A 111 0.77 -1.57 3.81
N GLY A 112 0.44 -2.85 3.67
CA GLY A 112 0.03 -3.72 4.77
C GLY A 112 1.19 -4.07 5.70
N LEU A 113 2.40 -4.35 5.18
CA LEU A 113 3.60 -4.58 5.99
C LEU A 113 3.95 -3.35 6.84
N ILE A 114 3.86 -2.14 6.26
CA ILE A 114 4.04 -0.88 6.99
C ILE A 114 2.99 -0.77 8.11
N GLY A 115 1.72 -1.03 7.79
CA GLY A 115 0.61 -1.01 8.75
C GLY A 115 0.80 -2.02 9.89
N MET A 116 1.26 -3.24 9.59
CA MET A 116 1.62 -4.24 10.62
C MET A 116 2.70 -3.71 11.56
N GLY A 117 3.76 -3.11 11.02
CA GLY A 117 4.85 -2.55 11.83
C GLY A 117 4.37 -1.43 12.76
N ILE A 118 3.46 -0.56 12.30
CA ILE A 118 2.89 0.51 13.12
C ILE A 118 1.90 -0.05 14.14
N ALA A 119 1.05 -1.02 13.77
CA ALA A 119 0.05 -1.62 14.66
C ALA A 119 0.66 -2.54 15.73
N ALA A 120 1.85 -3.07 15.50
CA ALA A 120 2.58 -3.96 16.42
C ALA A 120 3.28 -3.22 17.59
N GLN A 121 3.09 -1.92 17.73
CA GLN A 121 3.65 -1.17 18.86
C GLN A 121 3.03 -1.63 20.18
N ALA A 122 3.86 -1.68 21.23
CA ALA A 122 3.38 -2.10 22.54
C ALA A 122 2.17 -1.26 23.02
N PRO A 123 1.18 -1.88 23.67
CA PRO A 123 0.02 -1.16 24.20
C PRO A 123 0.44 0.03 25.06
N GLY A 124 -0.08 1.22 24.76
CA GLY A 124 0.22 2.46 25.47
C GLY A 124 1.52 3.16 25.04
N SER A 125 2.30 2.60 24.13
CA SER A 125 3.52 3.24 23.60
C SER A 125 3.25 4.07 22.35
N SER A 126 2.18 3.76 21.61
CA SER A 126 1.80 4.54 20.44
C SER A 126 1.01 5.79 20.83
N VAL A 127 1.46 6.93 20.31
CA VAL A 127 0.72 8.20 20.44
C VAL A 127 -0.55 8.18 19.55
N PHE A 128 -0.50 7.44 18.45
CA PHE A 128 -1.60 7.30 17.49
C PHE A 128 -1.84 5.82 17.19
N PRO A 129 -2.53 5.06 18.08
CA PRO A 129 -2.81 3.65 17.85
C PRO A 129 -3.76 3.47 16.66
N ILE A 130 -3.50 2.46 15.84
CA ILE A 130 -4.45 2.05 14.81
C ILE A 130 -5.65 1.40 15.47
N SER A 131 -6.86 1.96 15.25
CA SER A 131 -8.12 1.46 15.79
C SER A 131 -8.64 0.24 15.01
N ARG A 132 -8.47 0.23 13.69
CA ARG A 132 -8.81 -0.89 12.79
C ARG A 132 -7.80 -0.99 11.67
N LEU A 133 -7.38 -2.22 11.37
CA LEU A 133 -6.37 -2.54 10.36
C LEU A 133 -6.98 -3.39 9.25
N VAL A 134 -6.84 -2.96 8.00
CA VAL A 134 -7.14 -3.77 6.82
C VAL A 134 -5.83 -4.14 6.13
N LEU A 135 -5.57 -5.44 6.04
CA LEU A 135 -4.46 -6.04 5.31
C LEU A 135 -4.99 -6.57 3.98
N ASN A 136 -4.61 -5.94 2.89
CA ASN A 136 -5.01 -6.36 1.55
C ASN A 136 -3.90 -7.19 0.91
N ASP A 137 -4.14 -8.47 0.89
CA ASP A 137 -3.35 -9.54 0.26
C ASP A 137 -1.88 -9.57 0.69
N VAL A 138 -1.65 -9.45 1.99
CA VAL A 138 -0.33 -9.60 2.60
C VAL A 138 -0.46 -10.18 4.00
N GLY A 139 0.51 -10.99 4.37
CA GLY A 139 0.61 -11.61 5.70
C GLY A 139 2.01 -11.50 6.28
N PRO A 140 2.24 -12.15 7.43
CA PRO A 140 3.51 -12.11 8.14
C PRO A 140 4.60 -12.99 7.51
N VAL A 141 4.32 -13.72 6.45
CA VAL A 141 5.31 -14.52 5.72
C VAL A 141 5.43 -14.02 4.30
N ILE A 142 6.62 -13.56 3.91
CA ILE A 142 6.94 -13.25 2.51
C ILE A 142 7.83 -14.37 1.99
N THR A 143 7.28 -15.20 1.11
CA THR A 143 8.00 -16.38 0.62
C THR A 143 9.20 -16.01 -0.25
N ALA A 144 10.26 -16.80 -0.18
CA ALA A 144 11.42 -16.67 -1.06
C ALA A 144 11.03 -16.73 -2.55
N ALA A 145 10.01 -17.51 -2.88
CA ALA A 145 9.47 -17.60 -4.25
C ALA A 145 8.85 -16.26 -4.71
N SER A 146 8.03 -15.62 -3.88
CA SER A 146 7.44 -14.30 -4.15
C SER A 146 8.52 -13.23 -4.28
N LEU A 147 9.51 -13.23 -3.36
CA LEU A 147 10.65 -12.32 -3.41
C LEU A 147 11.42 -12.46 -4.72
N LYS A 148 11.73 -13.69 -5.13
CA LYS A 148 12.45 -13.95 -6.38
C LYS A 148 11.64 -13.48 -7.60
N ARG A 149 10.33 -13.75 -7.63
CA ARG A 149 9.45 -13.31 -8.73
C ARG A 149 9.39 -11.79 -8.85
N ILE A 150 9.20 -11.08 -7.74
CA ILE A 150 9.18 -9.62 -7.72
C ILE A 150 10.53 -9.05 -8.19
N GLY A 151 11.64 -9.63 -7.73
CA GLY A 151 12.99 -9.23 -8.14
C GLY A 151 13.29 -9.38 -9.64
N GLN A 152 12.49 -10.17 -10.39
CA GLN A 152 12.68 -10.31 -11.84
C GLN A 152 12.27 -9.07 -12.64
N TYR A 153 11.34 -8.26 -12.13
CA TYR A 153 10.86 -7.06 -12.83
C TYR A 153 11.16 -5.76 -12.08
N LEU A 154 11.37 -5.82 -10.77
CA LEU A 154 11.69 -4.64 -9.98
C LEU A 154 13.07 -4.08 -10.38
N GLY A 155 13.14 -2.77 -10.59
CA GLY A 155 14.37 -2.11 -11.05
C GLY A 155 14.55 -2.11 -12.56
N ASN A 156 13.82 -2.95 -13.30
CA ASN A 156 13.71 -2.76 -14.73
C ASN A 156 12.93 -1.47 -14.98
N ALA A 157 13.55 -0.51 -15.64
CA ALA A 157 12.92 0.77 -15.97
C ALA A 157 12.58 0.82 -17.47
N PRO A 158 11.66 -0.01 -17.98
CA PRO A 158 11.35 -0.03 -19.39
C PRO A 158 10.71 1.29 -19.81
N ARG A 159 11.07 1.75 -21.02
CA ARG A 159 10.54 2.98 -21.60
C ARG A 159 9.76 2.64 -22.87
N PHE A 160 8.68 3.35 -23.10
CA PHE A 160 7.71 3.02 -24.14
C PHE A 160 7.48 4.23 -25.06
N ASP A 161 7.25 3.96 -26.34
CA ASP A 161 7.04 5.01 -27.34
C ASP A 161 5.60 5.55 -27.32
N SER A 162 4.62 4.77 -26.77
CA SER A 162 3.22 5.19 -26.69
C SER A 162 2.56 4.80 -25.37
N TYR A 163 1.44 5.46 -25.07
CA TYR A 163 0.60 5.14 -23.91
C TYR A 163 0.04 3.72 -23.98
N GLU A 164 -0.38 3.28 -25.17
CA GLU A 164 -0.94 1.94 -25.40
C GLU A 164 0.08 0.85 -25.09
N GLN A 165 1.36 1.09 -25.39
CA GLN A 165 2.43 0.13 -25.09
C GLN A 165 2.64 -0.01 -23.59
N ILE A 166 2.74 1.11 -22.84
CA ILE A 166 2.92 1.07 -21.39
C ILE A 166 1.68 0.55 -20.68
N GLU A 167 0.46 0.89 -21.13
CA GLU A 167 -0.77 0.31 -20.59
C GLU A 167 -0.82 -1.21 -20.84
N GLY A 168 -0.47 -1.67 -22.03
CA GLY A 168 -0.38 -3.08 -22.33
C GLY A 168 0.61 -3.82 -21.41
N TYR A 169 1.74 -3.19 -21.12
CA TYR A 169 2.71 -3.72 -20.16
C TYR A 169 2.13 -3.76 -18.74
N VAL A 170 1.48 -2.69 -18.27
CA VAL A 170 0.83 -2.65 -16.94
C VAL A 170 -0.19 -3.77 -16.81
N ARG A 171 -1.05 -3.97 -17.81
CA ARG A 171 -2.02 -5.07 -17.83
C ARG A 171 -1.33 -6.44 -17.76
N ALA A 172 -0.24 -6.62 -18.49
CA ALA A 172 0.50 -7.90 -18.55
C ALA A 172 1.18 -8.26 -17.21
N VAL A 173 1.72 -7.27 -16.49
CA VAL A 173 2.37 -7.52 -15.19
C VAL A 173 1.39 -7.52 -14.02
N SER A 174 0.14 -7.12 -14.24
CA SER A 174 -0.90 -7.00 -13.21
C SER A 174 -2.08 -7.99 -13.44
N THR A 175 -1.81 -9.12 -14.04
CA THR A 175 -2.85 -10.15 -14.34
C THR A 175 -3.58 -10.65 -13.09
N GLY A 176 -2.96 -10.54 -11.91
CA GLY A 176 -3.57 -10.88 -10.63
C GLY A 176 -4.66 -9.92 -10.14
N PHE A 177 -4.85 -8.76 -10.77
CA PHE A 177 -5.84 -7.77 -10.32
C PHE A 177 -7.31 -8.17 -10.56
N GLY A 178 -7.54 -9.28 -11.27
CA GLY A 178 -8.88 -9.73 -11.63
C GLY A 178 -9.44 -9.03 -12.87
N VAL A 179 -10.76 -9.05 -13.01
CA VAL A 179 -11.43 -8.46 -14.18
C VAL A 179 -11.69 -6.98 -13.95
N LEU A 180 -11.03 -6.12 -14.75
CA LEU A 180 -11.17 -4.68 -14.70
C LEU A 180 -11.68 -4.14 -16.05
N THR A 181 -12.46 -3.07 -16.00
CA THR A 181 -12.87 -2.31 -17.19
C THR A 181 -11.69 -1.53 -17.78
N ASP A 182 -11.79 -1.13 -19.05
CA ASP A 182 -10.78 -0.29 -19.69
C ASP A 182 -10.58 1.05 -18.95
N ALA A 183 -11.66 1.65 -18.43
CA ALA A 183 -11.57 2.87 -17.63
C ALA A 183 -10.77 2.69 -16.33
N GLN A 184 -10.92 1.54 -15.67
CA GLN A 184 -10.13 1.20 -14.48
C GLN A 184 -8.65 0.97 -14.84
N TRP A 185 -8.37 0.24 -15.93
CA TRP A 185 -7.00 0.07 -16.42
C TRP A 185 -6.34 1.41 -16.78
N GLN A 186 -7.09 2.28 -17.46
CA GLN A 186 -6.62 3.63 -17.79
C GLN A 186 -6.30 4.42 -16.52
N HIS A 187 -7.17 4.37 -15.51
CA HIS A 187 -6.94 5.03 -14.22
C HIS A 187 -5.66 4.52 -13.55
N LEU A 188 -5.53 3.20 -13.39
CA LEU A 188 -4.38 2.56 -12.75
C LEU A 188 -3.07 2.82 -13.49
N THR A 189 -3.11 2.94 -14.82
CA THR A 189 -1.93 3.23 -15.65
C THR A 189 -1.54 4.69 -15.55
N THR A 190 -2.48 5.60 -15.78
CA THR A 190 -2.21 7.05 -15.86
C THR A 190 -1.51 7.59 -14.62
N HIS A 191 -1.82 7.04 -13.44
CA HIS A 191 -1.27 7.55 -12.18
C HIS A 191 0.09 6.97 -11.77
N VAL A 192 0.58 5.97 -12.49
CA VAL A 192 1.90 5.35 -12.22
C VAL A 192 2.92 5.60 -13.32
N ILE A 193 2.59 6.45 -14.29
CA ILE A 193 3.47 6.77 -15.41
C ILE A 193 3.67 8.28 -15.56
N ARG A 194 4.74 8.66 -16.24
CA ARG A 194 4.96 10.02 -16.73
C ARG A 194 5.49 10.00 -18.15
N ARG A 195 5.36 11.14 -18.82
CA ARG A 195 6.03 11.38 -20.10
C ARG A 195 7.36 12.07 -19.83
N ALA A 196 8.46 11.45 -20.27
CA ALA A 196 9.80 12.00 -20.15
C ALA A 196 10.04 13.11 -21.19
N GLU A 197 11.14 13.87 -21.02
CA GLU A 197 11.48 15.00 -21.90
C GLU A 197 11.67 14.59 -23.36
N ASP A 198 12.15 13.39 -23.63
CA ASP A 198 12.30 12.83 -24.98
C ASP A 198 10.97 12.30 -25.58
N GLY A 199 9.86 12.47 -24.85
CA GLY A 199 8.52 12.11 -25.28
C GLY A 199 8.12 10.67 -25.01
N LYS A 200 9.01 9.82 -24.50
CA LYS A 200 8.68 8.43 -24.09
C LYS A 200 7.94 8.37 -22.79
N PHE A 201 7.23 7.29 -22.57
CA PHE A 201 6.55 7.00 -21.30
C PHE A 201 7.43 6.14 -20.42
N GLU A 202 7.45 6.43 -19.12
CA GLU A 202 8.18 5.70 -18.09
C GLU A 202 7.38 5.65 -16.79
N PHE A 203 7.76 4.73 -15.88
CA PHE A 203 7.08 4.62 -14.59
C PHE A 203 7.45 5.74 -13.62
N LEU A 204 6.49 6.12 -12.77
CA LEU A 204 6.61 7.11 -11.70
C LEU A 204 7.09 6.47 -10.39
N TYR A 205 8.01 5.52 -10.45
CA TYR A 205 8.70 5.05 -9.27
C TYR A 205 10.21 5.02 -9.53
N ASP A 206 10.98 5.18 -8.48
CA ASP A 206 12.44 5.11 -8.53
C ASP A 206 12.89 3.66 -8.76
N PRO A 207 13.55 3.33 -9.88
CA PRO A 207 14.04 1.98 -10.11
C PRO A 207 15.07 1.52 -9.06
N GLU A 208 15.74 2.45 -8.36
CA GLU A 208 16.70 2.13 -7.31
C GLU A 208 16.06 1.53 -6.04
N ILE A 209 14.72 1.53 -5.93
CA ILE A 209 13.99 0.73 -4.93
C ILE A 209 14.40 -0.75 -4.98
N ALA A 210 14.82 -1.24 -6.14
CA ALA A 210 15.34 -2.58 -6.30
C ALA A 210 16.58 -2.87 -5.47
N VAL A 211 17.40 -1.88 -5.15
CA VAL A 211 18.64 -2.06 -4.37
C VAL A 211 18.33 -2.61 -2.98
N SER A 212 17.49 -1.92 -2.21
CA SER A 212 17.07 -2.40 -0.88
C SER A 212 16.32 -3.71 -0.94
N TYR A 213 15.52 -3.91 -1.98
CA TYR A 213 14.81 -5.16 -2.19
C TYR A 213 15.77 -6.35 -2.40
N VAL A 214 16.78 -6.18 -3.25
CA VAL A 214 17.83 -7.19 -3.48
C VAL A 214 18.64 -7.44 -2.21
N GLN A 215 18.95 -6.40 -1.43
CA GLN A 215 19.61 -6.55 -0.14
C GLN A 215 18.78 -7.40 0.85
N ALA A 216 17.47 -7.17 0.93
CA ALA A 216 16.58 -7.98 1.76
C ALA A 216 16.55 -9.44 1.29
N LEU A 217 16.54 -9.70 -0.02
CA LEU A 217 16.61 -11.04 -0.60
C LEU A 217 17.94 -11.74 -0.26
N ILE A 218 19.07 -11.01 -0.32
CA ILE A 218 20.38 -11.54 0.06
C ILE A 218 20.42 -11.83 1.58
N ALA A 219 19.94 -10.89 2.40
CA ALA A 219 19.91 -11.02 3.86
C ALA A 219 19.05 -12.20 4.34
N SER A 220 17.96 -12.52 3.60
CA SER A 220 17.15 -13.71 3.91
C SER A 220 17.86 -15.03 3.63
N GLY A 221 18.99 -15.01 2.92
CA GLY A 221 19.71 -16.22 2.51
C GLY A 221 18.89 -17.15 1.61
N GLY A 222 17.88 -16.61 0.90
CA GLY A 222 16.95 -17.37 0.08
C GLY A 222 15.85 -18.08 0.86
N MET A 223 15.69 -17.73 2.14
CA MET A 223 14.59 -18.21 3.00
C MET A 223 13.41 -17.22 2.98
N ASP A 224 12.28 -17.69 3.47
CA ASP A 224 11.10 -16.85 3.69
C ASP A 224 11.43 -15.79 4.76
N ILE A 225 10.88 -14.59 4.61
CA ILE A 225 10.98 -13.54 5.63
C ILE A 225 9.79 -13.68 6.58
N ASP A 226 10.09 -13.80 7.86
CA ASP A 226 9.12 -14.03 8.93
C ASP A 226 8.86 -12.75 9.75
N PHE A 227 7.60 -12.25 9.67
CA PHE A 227 7.09 -11.15 10.48
C PHE A 227 6.04 -11.61 11.50
N TRP A 228 5.90 -12.91 11.78
CA TRP A 228 4.99 -13.42 12.80
C TRP A 228 5.14 -12.72 14.16
N PRO A 229 6.37 -12.44 14.64
CA PRO A 229 6.54 -11.72 15.90
C PRO A 229 5.87 -10.33 15.91
N LEU A 230 5.84 -9.62 14.77
CA LEU A 230 5.12 -8.35 14.64
C LEU A 230 3.60 -8.57 14.58
N TYR A 231 3.15 -9.54 13.77
CA TYR A 231 1.74 -9.83 13.63
C TYR A 231 1.08 -10.23 14.97
N ASP A 232 1.76 -11.06 15.75
CA ASP A 232 1.26 -11.52 17.05
C ASP A 232 1.14 -10.39 18.10
N MET A 233 1.81 -9.26 17.90
CA MET A 233 1.70 -8.06 18.75
C MET A 233 0.52 -7.16 18.41
N ILE A 234 -0.12 -7.34 17.26
CA ILE A 234 -1.27 -6.52 16.85
C ILE A 234 -2.44 -6.78 17.77
N ALA A 235 -3.01 -5.72 18.35
CA ALA A 235 -4.13 -5.80 19.30
C ALA A 235 -5.45 -5.27 18.72
N CYS A 236 -5.42 -4.48 17.65
CA CYS A 236 -6.63 -3.91 17.05
C CYS A 236 -7.38 -4.92 16.19
N PRO A 237 -8.71 -4.77 16.04
CA PRO A 237 -9.49 -5.53 15.06
C PRO A 237 -8.84 -5.45 13.68
N THR A 238 -8.69 -6.60 13.03
CA THR A 238 -8.00 -6.73 11.75
C THR A 238 -8.86 -7.48 10.73
N LEU A 239 -9.01 -6.89 9.55
CA LEU A 239 -9.58 -7.52 8.36
C LEU A 239 -8.46 -7.95 7.43
N LEU A 240 -8.49 -9.19 6.98
CA LEU A 240 -7.58 -9.73 5.98
C LEU A 240 -8.36 -10.01 4.70
N LEU A 241 -8.06 -9.28 3.64
CA LEU A 241 -8.52 -9.62 2.30
C LEU A 241 -7.45 -10.49 1.63
N ARG A 242 -7.87 -11.59 1.02
CA ARG A 242 -6.99 -12.46 0.25
C ARG A 242 -7.56 -12.68 -1.15
N GLY A 243 -6.75 -12.46 -2.18
CA GLY A 243 -7.11 -12.93 -3.52
C GLY A 243 -7.08 -14.47 -3.57
N GLU A 244 -8.14 -15.08 -4.09
CA GLU A 244 -8.30 -16.54 -4.14
C GLU A 244 -7.07 -17.25 -4.77
N THR A 245 -6.50 -16.63 -5.80
CA THR A 245 -5.35 -17.15 -6.55
C THR A 245 -4.04 -16.44 -6.19
N SER A 246 -3.99 -15.74 -5.04
CA SER A 246 -2.77 -15.04 -4.61
C SER A 246 -1.61 -16.02 -4.43
N ASP A 247 -0.49 -15.66 -5.03
CA ASP A 247 0.80 -16.34 -4.91
C ASP A 247 1.74 -15.69 -3.87
N LEU A 248 1.33 -14.55 -3.32
CA LEU A 248 2.08 -13.85 -2.27
C LEU A 248 1.57 -14.22 -0.87
N LEU A 249 0.27 -14.15 -0.64
CA LEU A 249 -0.37 -14.59 0.58
C LEU A 249 -0.92 -16.00 0.39
N THR A 250 -0.26 -17.01 0.93
CA THR A 250 -0.75 -18.38 0.85
C THR A 250 -2.04 -18.57 1.66
N ARG A 251 -2.88 -19.53 1.26
CA ARG A 251 -4.09 -19.87 2.00
C ARG A 251 -3.76 -20.33 3.43
N GLU A 252 -2.71 -21.14 3.60
CA GLU A 252 -2.26 -21.61 4.88
C GLU A 252 -1.87 -20.46 5.82
N THR A 253 -1.06 -19.51 5.34
CA THR A 253 -0.68 -18.32 6.13
C THR A 253 -1.93 -17.51 6.51
N ALA A 254 -2.85 -17.30 5.57
CA ALA A 254 -4.08 -16.55 5.84
C ALA A 254 -4.97 -17.23 6.89
N GLU A 255 -5.09 -18.56 6.84
CA GLU A 255 -5.81 -19.33 7.85
C GLU A 255 -5.13 -19.26 9.24
N ASP A 256 -3.79 -19.28 9.31
CA ASP A 256 -3.08 -19.11 10.56
C ASP A 256 -3.26 -17.71 11.14
N MET A 257 -3.35 -16.66 10.30
CA MET A 257 -3.64 -15.30 10.74
C MET A 257 -5.01 -15.17 11.43
N THR A 258 -5.97 -16.06 11.17
CA THR A 258 -7.27 -16.07 11.88
C THR A 258 -7.18 -16.67 13.29
N ARG A 259 -6.06 -17.34 13.61
CA ARG A 259 -5.88 -18.05 14.90
C ARG A 259 -4.85 -17.38 15.80
N ARG A 260 -3.99 -16.50 15.23
CA ARG A 260 -2.86 -15.85 15.89
C ARG A 260 -3.06 -14.34 15.97
N GLY A 261 -2.34 -13.69 16.86
CA GLY A 261 -2.31 -12.24 17.03
C GLY A 261 -3.72 -11.64 17.14
N PRO A 262 -4.11 -10.72 16.26
CA PRO A 262 -5.41 -10.07 16.28
C PRO A 262 -6.57 -11.00 15.86
N ARG A 263 -6.28 -12.22 15.42
CA ARG A 263 -7.27 -13.17 14.89
C ARG A 263 -8.08 -12.56 13.76
N ALA A 264 -7.41 -12.17 12.70
CA ALA A 264 -8.00 -11.42 11.60
C ALA A 264 -9.30 -12.08 11.05
N GLN A 265 -10.26 -11.23 10.72
CA GLN A 265 -11.41 -11.65 9.92
C GLN A 265 -10.94 -11.85 8.49
N LEU A 266 -10.94 -13.09 7.99
CA LEU A 266 -10.53 -13.42 6.62
C LEU A 266 -11.72 -13.32 5.66
N VAL A 267 -11.51 -12.61 4.55
CA VAL A 267 -12.39 -12.60 3.39
C VAL A 267 -11.57 -12.93 2.14
N GLU A 268 -11.97 -13.97 1.44
CA GLU A 268 -11.35 -14.36 0.17
C GLU A 268 -12.10 -13.73 -1.00
N ILE A 269 -11.37 -13.12 -1.94
CA ILE A 269 -11.93 -12.45 -3.13
C ILE A 269 -11.80 -13.40 -4.32
N PRO A 270 -12.92 -13.92 -4.87
CA PRO A 270 -12.90 -14.90 -5.94
C PRO A 270 -12.27 -14.38 -7.23
N GLY A 271 -11.51 -15.23 -7.92
CA GLY A 271 -10.94 -14.94 -9.24
C GLY A 271 -9.86 -13.85 -9.27
N VAL A 272 -9.37 -13.42 -8.10
CA VAL A 272 -8.34 -12.38 -7.95
C VAL A 272 -7.07 -13.00 -7.38
N GLY A 273 -5.92 -12.53 -7.86
CA GLY A 273 -4.60 -12.87 -7.34
C GLY A 273 -4.04 -11.74 -6.47
N HIS A 274 -2.72 -11.51 -6.56
CA HIS A 274 -2.05 -10.42 -5.84
C HIS A 274 -2.08 -9.11 -6.65
N ALA A 275 -2.83 -8.12 -6.20
CA ALA A 275 -3.75 -8.07 -5.08
C ALA A 275 -5.12 -7.53 -5.52
N PRO A 276 -6.22 -7.72 -4.75
CA PRO A 276 -7.47 -6.99 -4.97
C PRO A 276 -7.21 -5.49 -5.09
N VAL A 277 -7.74 -4.86 -6.13
CA VAL A 277 -7.47 -3.42 -6.41
C VAL A 277 -8.40 -2.47 -5.66
N LEU A 278 -9.39 -2.99 -4.95
CA LEU A 278 -10.33 -2.24 -4.12
C LEU A 278 -11.15 -1.19 -4.91
N MET A 279 -11.42 -1.50 -6.19
CA MET A 279 -12.25 -0.69 -7.09
C MET A 279 -13.66 -1.28 -7.29
N ALA A 280 -13.84 -2.57 -7.01
CA ALA A 280 -15.13 -3.24 -7.13
C ALA A 280 -16.02 -2.90 -5.92
N ALA A 281 -17.33 -2.72 -6.17
CA ALA A 281 -18.27 -2.25 -5.16
C ALA A 281 -18.36 -3.19 -3.94
N ASP A 282 -18.29 -4.50 -4.17
CA ASP A 282 -18.30 -5.53 -3.13
C ASP A 282 -17.05 -5.46 -2.25
N GLN A 283 -15.86 -5.27 -2.84
CA GLN A 283 -14.61 -5.11 -2.10
C GLN A 283 -14.63 -3.83 -1.24
N ILE A 284 -15.14 -2.73 -1.78
CA ILE A 284 -15.29 -1.46 -1.08
C ILE A 284 -16.26 -1.60 0.09
N GLU A 285 -17.40 -2.28 -0.13
CA GLU A 285 -18.41 -2.47 0.91
C GLU A 285 -17.90 -3.33 2.08
N ILE A 286 -17.13 -4.38 1.81
CA ILE A 286 -16.49 -5.20 2.84
C ILE A 286 -15.62 -4.32 3.76
N ILE A 287 -14.76 -3.49 3.16
CA ILE A 287 -13.88 -2.59 3.92
C ILE A 287 -14.70 -1.57 4.71
N ARG A 288 -15.66 -0.90 4.04
CA ARG A 288 -16.50 0.11 4.68
C ARG A 288 -17.25 -0.44 5.89
N ASN A 289 -17.87 -1.61 5.74
CA ASN A 289 -18.62 -2.25 6.82
C ASN A 289 -17.72 -2.63 8.00
N PHE A 290 -16.49 -3.11 7.72
CA PHE A 290 -15.52 -3.40 8.76
C PHE A 290 -15.05 -2.13 9.49
N LEU A 291 -14.82 -1.02 8.79
CA LEU A 291 -14.35 0.22 9.41
C LEU A 291 -15.44 0.90 10.25
N LEU A 292 -16.71 0.73 9.91
CA LEU A 292 -17.85 1.31 10.62
C LEU A 292 -18.35 0.46 11.82
N ALA A 293 -17.95 -0.81 11.91
CA ALA A 293 -18.39 -1.73 12.97
C ALA A 293 -17.79 -1.37 14.32
#